data_4a3037599b987e4ded64a56cb3708d5b
#
_entry.id   4a3037599b987e4ded64a56cb3708d5b
#
_cell.length_a   1.000
_cell.length_b   1.000
_cell.length_c   1.000
_cell.angle_alpha   90.00
_cell.angle_beta   90.00
_cell.angle_gamma   90.00
#
_symmetry.space_group_name_H-M   'P 1'
#
loop_
_entity.id
_entity.type
_entity.pdbx_description
1 polymer ?
#
loop_
_entity_poly.entity_id
_entity_poly.type
_entity_poly.pdbx_seq_one_letter_code
_entity_poly.pdbx_strand_id
1 'polypeptide(L)'
;MKKLFLLVALFATTAFVACSDDDDKVQINLDELVGTWRYTHSVGYEIDEGVKDEWNEDMNDAQIYFVFNSDNTGSYKEMDSSESIDYSVSSNNKLMVRYSQYGDPQTFTITELTASTLKLEYHEKGDGWEEYELKTFSKR
;
A
#
# COMPACT_ATOMS: atom_id res chain seq x y z
N MET A 1 49.20 -30.69 -24.50
CA MET A 1 48.73 -29.30 -24.64
C MET A 1 47.53 -29.12 -23.72
N LYS A 2 47.75 -28.47 -22.62
CA LYS A 2 46.66 -28.20 -21.66
C LYS A 2 46.08 -26.85 -21.95
N LYS A 3 44.82 -26.80 -22.43
CA LYS A 3 44.11 -25.56 -22.61
C LYS A 3 43.49 -25.17 -21.28
N LEU A 4 44.05 -24.15 -20.67
CA LEU A 4 43.57 -23.51 -19.47
C LEU A 4 42.35 -22.67 -19.84
N PHE A 5 41.14 -23.12 -19.52
CA PHE A 5 39.95 -22.30 -19.59
C PHE A 5 39.90 -21.41 -18.36
N LEU A 6 40.23 -20.16 -18.58
CA LEU A 6 40.08 -19.10 -17.57
C LEU A 6 38.60 -18.75 -17.50
N LEU A 7 37.90 -19.29 -16.50
CA LEU A 7 36.52 -19.00 -16.20
C LEU A 7 36.51 -17.71 -15.39
N VAL A 8 36.34 -16.59 -16.08
CA VAL A 8 36.12 -15.31 -15.41
C VAL A 8 34.69 -15.33 -14.84
N ALA A 9 34.57 -15.66 -13.57
CA ALA A 9 33.38 -15.46 -12.82
C ALA A 9 33.19 -13.95 -12.57
N LEU A 10 32.36 -13.36 -13.37
CA LEU A 10 31.91 -11.98 -13.16
C LEU A 10 30.96 -11.97 -11.93
N PHE A 11 31.54 -11.79 -10.77
CA PHE A 11 30.75 -11.46 -9.58
C PHE A 11 30.20 -10.06 -9.78
N ALA A 12 28.96 -9.98 -10.23
CA ALA A 12 28.18 -8.79 -10.07
C ALA A 12 27.92 -8.61 -8.56
N THR A 13 28.83 -7.93 -7.90
CA THR A 13 28.58 -7.41 -6.56
C THR A 13 27.50 -6.35 -6.69
N THR A 14 26.23 -6.74 -6.50
CA THR A 14 25.20 -5.79 -6.17
C THR A 14 25.60 -5.20 -4.82
N ALA A 15 26.17 -4.01 -4.87
CA ALA A 15 26.38 -3.20 -3.71
C ALA A 15 24.99 -2.86 -3.16
N PHE A 16 24.53 -3.61 -2.17
CA PHE A 16 23.48 -3.15 -1.29
C PHE A 16 24.09 -1.99 -0.52
N VAL A 17 23.89 -0.79 -1.04
CA VAL A 17 24.12 0.41 -0.24
C VAL A 17 22.98 0.44 0.77
N ALA A 18 23.21 -0.19 1.91
CA ALA A 18 22.40 0.05 3.09
C ALA A 18 22.72 1.48 3.55
N CYS A 19 22.04 2.45 2.99
CA CYS A 19 21.94 3.76 3.62
C CYS A 19 21.00 3.63 4.81
N SER A 20 21.58 3.36 5.96
CA SER A 20 20.96 3.66 7.23
C SER A 20 20.99 5.18 7.35
N ASP A 21 19.88 5.80 7.21
CA ASP A 21 19.38 7.06 7.73
C ASP A 21 18.38 7.68 6.77
N ASP A 22 17.17 7.83 7.27
CA ASP A 22 16.14 8.73 6.79
C ASP A 22 15.89 8.69 5.28
N ASP A 23 14.73 8.17 4.94
CA ASP A 23 14.15 8.28 3.61
C ASP A 23 14.49 7.16 2.62
N ASP A 24 14.26 5.90 2.99
CA ASP A 24 13.83 4.91 2.01
C ASP A 24 12.42 5.27 1.54
N LYS A 25 12.30 6.48 0.97
CA LYS A 25 11.12 6.90 0.24
C LYS A 25 11.04 6.03 -0.98
N VAL A 26 10.16 5.05 -0.94
CA VAL A 26 9.75 4.37 -2.16
C VAL A 26 9.33 5.48 -3.13
N GLN A 27 10.10 5.69 -4.19
CA GLN A 27 9.71 6.63 -5.22
C GLN A 27 8.51 6.06 -5.93
N ILE A 28 7.35 6.64 -5.64
CA ILE A 28 6.09 6.22 -6.23
C ILE A 28 5.85 7.04 -7.49
N ASN A 29 5.59 6.33 -8.59
CA ASN A 29 5.03 6.99 -9.77
C ASN A 29 3.52 7.14 -9.55
N LEU A 30 3.06 8.36 -9.25
CA LEU A 30 1.65 8.64 -8.98
C LEU A 30 0.73 8.37 -10.18
N ASP A 31 1.27 8.37 -11.41
CA ASP A 31 0.49 8.00 -12.59
C ASP A 31 0.01 6.54 -12.52
N GLU A 32 0.75 5.69 -11.81
CA GLU A 32 0.36 4.30 -11.57
C GLU A 32 -0.83 4.17 -10.62
N LEU A 33 -1.07 5.17 -9.75
CA LEU A 33 -2.20 5.15 -8.83
C LEU A 33 -3.54 5.29 -9.54
N VAL A 34 -3.56 6.04 -10.65
CA VAL A 34 -4.79 6.27 -11.42
C VAL A 34 -5.32 4.95 -11.99
N GLY A 35 -6.60 4.67 -11.72
CA GLY A 35 -7.28 3.46 -12.19
C GLY A 35 -8.18 2.83 -11.15
N THR A 36 -8.59 1.60 -11.42
CA THR A 36 -9.47 0.81 -10.55
C THR A 36 -8.65 -0.25 -9.82
N TRP A 37 -8.75 -0.25 -8.48
CA TRP A 37 -8.02 -1.13 -7.59
C TRP A 37 -8.97 -2.00 -6.80
N ARG A 38 -8.86 -3.32 -6.97
CA ARG A 38 -9.64 -4.29 -6.22
C ARG A 38 -8.90 -4.69 -4.95
N TYR A 39 -9.58 -4.63 -3.81
CA TYR A 39 -9.08 -5.15 -2.54
C TYR A 39 -9.00 -6.66 -2.58
N THR A 40 -7.82 -7.21 -2.32
CA THR A 40 -7.56 -8.64 -2.48
C THR A 40 -7.09 -9.33 -1.21
N HIS A 41 -6.45 -8.60 -0.29
CA HIS A 41 -5.90 -9.22 0.90
C HIS A 41 -5.77 -8.20 2.05
N SER A 42 -6.01 -8.66 3.27
CA SER A 42 -5.86 -7.91 4.52
C SER A 42 -5.00 -8.69 5.50
N VAL A 43 -3.99 -8.02 6.05
CA VAL A 43 -3.20 -8.54 7.18
C VAL A 43 -3.09 -7.45 8.23
N GLY A 44 -3.38 -7.78 9.47
CA GLY A 44 -3.28 -6.78 10.51
C GLY A 44 -3.44 -7.31 11.91
N TYR A 45 -3.47 -6.38 12.83
CA TYR A 45 -3.80 -6.64 14.22
C TYR A 45 -4.47 -5.42 14.87
N GLU A 46 -5.25 -5.69 15.88
CA GLU A 46 -5.80 -4.71 16.80
C GLU A 46 -5.38 -5.07 18.24
N ILE A 47 -5.00 -4.07 19.00
CA ILE A 47 -4.76 -4.21 20.44
C ILE A 47 -5.76 -3.31 21.15
N ASP A 48 -6.58 -3.89 22.01
CA ASP A 48 -7.50 -3.18 22.86
C ASP A 48 -7.38 -3.69 24.31
N GLU A 49 -7.17 -2.76 25.25
CA GLU A 49 -6.97 -3.07 26.68
C GLU A 49 -5.92 -4.18 26.95
N GLY A 50 -4.88 -4.27 26.09
CA GLY A 50 -3.80 -5.26 26.20
C GLY A 50 -4.12 -6.63 25.58
N VAL A 51 -5.29 -6.81 24.99
CA VAL A 51 -5.65 -7.99 24.20
C VAL A 51 -5.31 -7.73 22.74
N LYS A 52 -4.57 -8.65 22.11
CA LYS A 52 -4.19 -8.58 20.70
C LYS A 52 -4.99 -9.58 19.89
N ASP A 53 -5.70 -9.08 18.89
CA ASP A 53 -6.35 -9.86 17.85
C ASP A 53 -5.63 -9.66 16.50
N GLU A 54 -5.36 -10.75 15.80
CA GLU A 54 -4.66 -10.73 14.51
C GLU A 54 -5.54 -11.35 13.41
N TRP A 55 -5.40 -10.83 12.18
CA TRP A 55 -6.06 -11.39 11.01
C TRP A 55 -5.13 -11.49 9.81
N ASN A 56 -5.46 -12.41 8.93
CA ASN A 56 -4.83 -12.61 7.63
C ASN A 56 -5.90 -13.18 6.70
N GLU A 57 -6.53 -12.32 5.91
CA GLU A 57 -7.78 -12.61 5.22
C GLU A 57 -7.68 -12.39 3.71
N ASP A 58 -8.26 -13.32 2.96
CA ASP A 58 -8.53 -13.14 1.53
C ASP A 58 -9.78 -12.25 1.37
N MET A 59 -9.63 -11.13 0.67
CA MET A 59 -10.69 -10.13 0.45
C MET A 59 -11.30 -10.20 -0.95
N ASN A 60 -10.95 -11.21 -1.75
CA ASN A 60 -11.42 -11.30 -3.13
C ASN A 60 -12.95 -11.35 -3.28
N ASP A 61 -13.65 -11.94 -2.32
CA ASP A 61 -15.11 -12.05 -2.34
C ASP A 61 -15.83 -10.82 -1.76
N ALA A 62 -15.11 -9.90 -1.13
CA ALA A 62 -15.69 -8.71 -0.51
C ALA A 62 -16.20 -7.67 -1.51
N GLN A 63 -15.78 -7.73 -2.77
CA GLN A 63 -16.17 -6.80 -3.85
C GLN A 63 -15.93 -5.33 -3.48
N ILE A 64 -14.76 -5.06 -2.91
CA ILE A 64 -14.33 -3.72 -2.50
C ILE A 64 -13.36 -3.17 -3.53
N TYR A 65 -13.58 -1.92 -3.95
CA TYR A 65 -12.78 -1.24 -4.96
C TYR A 65 -12.51 0.21 -4.59
N PHE A 66 -11.28 0.66 -4.86
CA PHE A 66 -10.98 2.07 -5.03
C PHE A 66 -10.87 2.42 -6.51
N VAL A 67 -11.40 3.55 -6.90
CA VAL A 67 -11.17 4.19 -8.21
C VAL A 67 -10.50 5.52 -7.96
N PHE A 68 -9.32 5.72 -8.51
CA PHE A 68 -8.59 6.98 -8.44
C PHE A 68 -8.55 7.61 -9.84
N ASN A 69 -9.05 8.83 -9.96
CA ASN A 69 -9.02 9.62 -11.19
C ASN A 69 -7.81 10.57 -11.19
N SER A 70 -7.36 11.00 -12.35
CA SER A 70 -6.21 11.91 -12.50
C SER A 70 -6.43 13.33 -11.97
N ASP A 71 -7.67 13.69 -11.65
CA ASP A 71 -8.07 14.99 -11.11
C ASP A 71 -8.17 15.01 -9.55
N ASN A 72 -7.60 14.00 -8.87
CA ASN A 72 -7.65 13.80 -7.43
C ASN A 72 -9.04 13.49 -6.86
N THR A 73 -9.98 13.12 -7.70
CA THR A 73 -11.27 12.56 -7.31
C THR A 73 -11.31 11.05 -7.50
N GLY A 74 -12.31 10.40 -6.99
CA GLY A 74 -12.49 8.97 -7.19
C GLY A 74 -13.76 8.43 -6.57
N SER A 75 -13.80 7.13 -6.39
CA SER A 75 -14.88 6.46 -5.67
C SER A 75 -14.37 5.27 -4.87
N TYR A 76 -15.00 5.05 -3.75
CA TYR A 76 -14.95 3.82 -2.98
C TYR A 76 -16.22 3.02 -3.26
N LYS A 77 -16.07 1.76 -3.59
CA LYS A 77 -17.19 0.86 -3.89
C LYS A 77 -17.11 -0.37 -3.02
N GLU A 78 -18.22 -0.72 -2.44
CA GLU A 78 -18.38 -1.93 -1.65
C GLU A 78 -19.72 -2.58 -1.99
N MET A 79 -19.70 -3.78 -2.57
CA MET A 79 -20.88 -4.48 -3.07
C MET A 79 -21.69 -3.57 -4.04
N ASP A 80 -22.95 -3.24 -3.66
CA ASP A 80 -23.85 -2.39 -4.43
C ASP A 80 -23.77 -0.90 -4.04
N SER A 81 -22.92 -0.57 -3.06
CA SER A 81 -22.72 0.80 -2.57
C SER A 81 -21.55 1.47 -3.27
N SER A 82 -21.69 2.77 -3.54
CA SER A 82 -20.62 3.60 -4.09
C SER A 82 -20.62 4.96 -3.43
N GLU A 83 -19.45 5.39 -3.01
CA GLU A 83 -19.22 6.68 -2.38
C GLU A 83 -18.15 7.46 -3.12
N SER A 84 -18.37 8.77 -3.33
CA SER A 84 -17.37 9.65 -3.91
C SER A 84 -16.26 9.95 -2.90
N ILE A 85 -15.04 10.01 -3.39
CA ILE A 85 -13.86 10.38 -2.60
C ILE A 85 -13.09 11.51 -3.28
N ASP A 86 -12.41 12.31 -2.46
CA ASP A 86 -11.29 13.15 -2.86
C ASP A 86 -10.02 12.55 -2.25
N TYR A 87 -8.90 12.62 -2.98
CA TYR A 87 -7.64 12.11 -2.46
C TYR A 87 -6.47 13.04 -2.76
N SER A 88 -5.44 12.92 -1.97
CA SER A 88 -4.14 13.56 -2.22
C SER A 88 -3.01 12.66 -1.75
N VAL A 89 -1.85 12.79 -2.38
CA VAL A 89 -0.63 12.09 -1.96
C VAL A 89 0.44 13.10 -1.62
N SER A 90 0.97 12.98 -0.40
CA SER A 90 2.07 13.84 0.05
C SER A 90 3.44 13.28 -0.35
N SER A 91 4.49 14.11 -0.21
CA SER A 91 5.88 13.72 -0.49
C SER A 91 6.41 12.55 0.36
N ASN A 92 5.70 12.18 1.43
CA ASN A 92 6.05 11.06 2.32
C ASN A 92 5.26 9.79 1.97
N ASN A 93 4.72 9.69 0.76
CA ASN A 93 3.88 8.56 0.33
C ASN A 93 2.61 8.39 1.19
N LYS A 94 2.14 9.46 1.82
CA LYS A 94 0.88 9.45 2.57
C LYS A 94 -0.26 9.72 1.61
N LEU A 95 -1.10 8.72 1.41
CA LEU A 95 -2.37 8.82 0.69
C LEU A 95 -3.45 9.23 1.68
N MET A 96 -3.98 10.42 1.52
CA MET A 96 -5.11 10.93 2.28
C MET A 96 -6.38 10.76 1.45
N VAL A 97 -7.36 10.05 1.97
CA VAL A 97 -8.66 9.81 1.33
C VAL A 97 -9.75 10.45 2.17
N ARG A 98 -10.51 11.32 1.56
CA ARG A 98 -11.71 11.93 2.17
C ARG A 98 -12.95 11.35 1.52
N TYR A 99 -13.78 10.73 2.30
CA TYR A 99 -15.07 10.19 1.88
C TYR A 99 -16.15 11.28 1.98
N SER A 100 -17.06 11.31 1.00
CA SER A 100 -18.09 12.35 0.95
C SER A 100 -19.05 12.34 2.15
N GLN A 101 -19.23 11.18 2.76
CA GLN A 101 -20.14 10.98 3.91
C GLN A 101 -19.45 11.19 5.26
N TYR A 102 -18.11 11.16 5.31
CA TYR A 102 -17.34 11.28 6.55
C TYR A 102 -16.51 12.56 6.53
N GLY A 103 -16.53 13.31 7.65
CA GLY A 103 -15.88 14.62 7.73
C GLY A 103 -14.36 14.55 7.75
N ASP A 104 -13.79 13.55 8.40
CA ASP A 104 -12.36 13.41 8.60
C ASP A 104 -11.71 12.49 7.54
N PRO A 105 -10.58 12.90 6.97
CA PRO A 105 -9.87 12.06 6.01
C PRO A 105 -9.20 10.88 6.70
N GLN A 106 -9.18 9.74 6.02
CA GLN A 106 -8.38 8.58 6.41
C GLN A 106 -7.02 8.67 5.71
N THR A 107 -5.95 8.42 6.45
CA THR A 107 -4.59 8.49 5.93
C THR A 107 -3.96 7.12 5.91
N PHE A 108 -3.40 6.76 4.76
CA PHE A 108 -2.65 5.52 4.54
C PHE A 108 -1.21 5.86 4.16
N THR A 109 -0.28 4.95 4.42
CA THR A 109 1.04 4.99 3.78
C THR A 109 1.04 4.06 2.58
N ILE A 110 1.42 4.56 1.41
CA ILE A 110 1.66 3.71 0.24
C ILE A 110 3.02 3.03 0.45
N THR A 111 3.01 1.72 0.66
CA THR A 111 4.22 0.92 0.86
C THR A 111 4.68 0.24 -0.41
N GLU A 112 3.79 0.03 -1.37
CA GLU A 112 4.09 -0.49 -2.70
C GLU A 112 3.10 0.09 -3.72
N LEU A 113 3.59 0.54 -4.86
CA LEU A 113 2.79 0.93 -6.01
C LEU A 113 3.53 0.54 -7.28
N THR A 114 2.90 -0.35 -8.04
CA THR A 114 3.36 -0.83 -9.35
C THR A 114 2.21 -0.74 -10.35
N ALA A 115 2.45 -1.10 -11.60
CA ALA A 115 1.39 -1.16 -12.61
C ALA A 115 0.22 -2.10 -12.26
N SER A 116 0.43 -3.06 -11.34
CA SER A 116 -0.57 -4.10 -11.00
C SER A 116 -0.87 -4.23 -9.52
N THR A 117 -0.04 -3.69 -8.63
CA THR A 117 -0.16 -3.88 -7.19
C THR A 117 -0.09 -2.54 -6.45
N LEU A 118 -1.01 -2.35 -5.52
CA LEU A 118 -1.02 -1.26 -4.55
C LEU A 118 -1.10 -1.86 -3.14
N LYS A 119 -0.19 -1.44 -2.25
CA LYS A 119 -0.28 -1.76 -0.83
C LYS A 119 -0.40 -0.48 -0.01
N LEU A 120 -1.41 -0.47 0.83
CA LEU A 120 -1.73 0.62 1.74
C LEU A 120 -1.61 0.14 3.18
N GLU A 121 -0.76 0.81 3.93
CA GLU A 121 -0.62 0.59 5.36
C GLU A 121 -1.46 1.62 6.13
N TYR A 122 -2.29 1.13 7.02
CA TYR A 122 -3.00 1.91 8.01
C TYR A 122 -2.44 1.60 9.38
N HIS A 123 -2.11 2.62 10.15
CA HIS A 123 -1.57 2.45 11.49
C HIS A 123 -2.01 3.62 12.37
N GLU A 124 -2.81 3.34 13.35
CA GLU A 124 -3.22 4.29 14.37
C GLU A 124 -3.02 3.70 15.76
N LYS A 125 -2.78 4.57 16.72
CA LYS A 125 -2.66 4.20 18.13
C LYS A 125 -3.12 5.33 19.02
N GLY A 126 -3.69 4.94 20.15
CA GLY A 126 -4.12 5.84 21.21
C GLY A 126 -3.76 5.28 22.58
N ASP A 127 -4.36 5.87 23.61
CA ASP A 127 -4.17 5.39 24.99
C ASP A 127 -4.92 4.06 25.17
N GLY A 128 -4.15 2.97 25.31
CA GLY A 128 -4.66 1.62 25.53
C GLY A 128 -5.12 0.86 24.27
N TRP A 129 -4.98 1.45 23.07
CA TRP A 129 -5.32 0.77 21.83
C TRP A 129 -4.32 1.03 20.70
N GLU A 130 -4.22 0.10 19.76
CA GLU A 130 -3.42 0.20 18.55
C GLU A 130 -4.10 -0.63 17.46
N GLU A 131 -4.16 -0.09 16.24
CA GLU A 131 -4.64 -0.78 15.04
C GLU A 131 -3.59 -0.65 13.93
N TYR A 132 -3.26 -1.79 13.34
CA TYR A 132 -2.37 -1.88 12.19
C TYR A 132 -3.01 -2.76 11.13
N GLU A 133 -3.06 -2.28 9.90
CA GLU A 133 -3.55 -3.07 8.76
C GLU A 133 -2.73 -2.78 7.50
N LEU A 134 -2.29 -3.83 6.83
CA LEU A 134 -1.73 -3.79 5.48
C LEU A 134 -2.77 -4.31 4.49
N LYS A 135 -3.27 -3.42 3.66
CA LYS A 135 -4.25 -3.70 2.61
C LYS A 135 -3.55 -3.88 1.28
N THR A 136 -3.80 -5.00 0.59
CA THR A 136 -3.28 -5.27 -0.75
C THR A 136 -4.39 -5.17 -1.78
N PHE A 137 -4.11 -4.47 -2.86
CA PHE A 137 -5.01 -4.27 -3.99
C PHE A 137 -4.35 -4.70 -5.29
N SER A 138 -5.13 -5.21 -6.21
CA SER A 138 -4.72 -5.48 -7.59
C SER A 138 -5.43 -4.55 -8.56
N LYS A 139 -4.70 -4.07 -9.56
CA LYS A 139 -5.27 -3.22 -10.63
C LYS A 139 -6.16 -4.06 -11.55
N ARG A 140 -7.26 -3.46 -11.95
CA ARG A 140 -8.20 -4.04 -12.93
C ARG A 140 -7.99 -3.47 -14.30
#